data_37064db93eff374484e08fc832844586
#
_entry.id   37064db93eff374484e08fc832844586
#
_cell.length_a   1.000
_cell.length_b   1.000
_cell.length_c   1.000
_cell.angle_alpha   90.00
_cell.angle_beta   90.00
_cell.angle_gamma   90.00
#
_symmetry.space_group_name_H-M   'P 1'
#
loop_
_entity.id
_entity.type
_entity.pdbx_description
1 polymer ?
#
loop_
_entity_poly.entity_id
_entity_poly.type
_entity_poly.pdbx_seq_one_letter_code
_entity_poly.pdbx_strand_id
1 'polypeptide(L)'
;MAFTVVLDARRVRDFGIGSYIRNLVRALAAVDAENRYVLVALPEGVEEFADLPANFRTVRFARPDTGLIHQISFSLFLRQFDADLFHLPLNVVPWGMPRPYVVTVHDLSSLLFPPAPDRWRALRLWRNRRGLMRAAQVLAVSGATRRDVERVLGIPPQRIRQIYDAPDPRFLRDGAPQCAAEEAERRRVLERYQVNYPYILYAGAIRPQKNVPRLVEAFAVLLGELKDHPVYKDLRLIIIGDEIARYPAVRHAVIKSRVEHAVRFLGFLPFETLRVFYQCAAVFAFPSLYEGFGLPPLEAMACGTPVVTSNVSSLPEVVGEAAVLVNPENVFDIARGLREALLNEALRRELTRRGFEQLRRFSWERTAREVLEVYREVVERSRRRG
;
A
#
# COMPACT_ATOMS: atom_id res chain seq x y z
N MET A 1 -4.89 -8.18 32.46
CA MET A 1 -3.51 -8.72 32.68
C MET A 1 -2.70 -8.40 31.43
N ALA A 2 -1.54 -7.79 31.61
CA ALA A 2 -0.61 -7.52 30.52
C ALA A 2 -0.21 -8.82 29.81
N PHE A 3 0.09 -8.72 28.53
CA PHE A 3 0.53 -9.84 27.69
C PHE A 3 1.71 -9.42 26.80
N THR A 4 2.41 -10.40 26.26
CA THR A 4 3.55 -10.19 25.38
C THR A 4 3.21 -10.57 23.94
N VAL A 5 3.41 -9.63 23.00
CA VAL A 5 3.24 -9.84 21.55
C VAL A 5 4.60 -9.85 20.86
N VAL A 6 4.88 -10.86 20.07
CA VAL A 6 6.02 -10.87 19.15
C VAL A 6 5.52 -10.57 17.73
N LEU A 7 6.03 -9.48 17.14
CA LEU A 7 5.65 -9.02 15.79
C LEU A 7 6.81 -9.22 14.81
N ASP A 8 6.54 -9.84 13.68
CA ASP A 8 7.50 -9.99 12.59
C ASP A 8 7.66 -8.68 11.82
N ALA A 9 8.72 -7.94 12.08
CA ALA A 9 9.05 -6.67 11.46
C ALA A 9 10.17 -6.77 10.42
N ARG A 10 10.54 -7.98 9.96
CA ARG A 10 11.64 -8.18 9.01
C ARG A 10 11.46 -7.44 7.70
N ARG A 11 10.23 -7.15 7.29
CA ARG A 11 9.89 -6.40 6.08
C ARG A 11 9.61 -4.91 6.29
N VAL A 12 10.09 -4.34 7.38
CA VAL A 12 9.86 -2.93 7.73
C VAL A 12 10.34 -1.94 6.65
N ARG A 13 11.33 -2.33 5.84
CA ARG A 13 11.85 -1.51 4.72
C ARG A 13 11.20 -1.78 3.38
N ASP A 14 10.28 -2.74 3.28
CA ASP A 14 9.55 -3.02 2.05
C ASP A 14 8.50 -1.94 1.76
N PHE A 15 8.19 -1.76 0.48
CA PHE A 15 7.06 -0.91 0.09
C PHE A 15 5.73 -1.48 0.58
N GLY A 16 4.78 -0.62 0.92
CA GLY A 16 3.45 -1.00 1.38
C GLY A 16 3.47 -1.74 2.71
N ILE A 17 3.94 -2.98 2.73
CA ILE A 17 4.05 -3.80 3.95
C ILE A 17 4.92 -3.13 5.02
N GLY A 18 6.05 -2.55 4.61
CA GLY A 18 6.91 -1.81 5.54
C GLY A 18 6.22 -0.55 6.11
N SER A 19 5.44 0.15 5.28
CA SER A 19 4.62 1.28 5.76
C SER A 19 3.58 0.82 6.77
N TYR A 20 2.90 -0.32 6.52
CA TYR A 20 1.99 -0.92 7.49
C TYR A 20 2.69 -1.23 8.81
N ILE A 21 3.82 -1.93 8.77
CA ILE A 21 4.56 -2.33 9.97
C ILE A 21 4.99 -1.11 10.78
N ARG A 22 5.63 -0.11 10.14
CA ARG A 22 6.09 1.12 10.83
C ARG A 22 4.94 1.87 11.48
N ASN A 23 3.88 2.11 10.74
CA ASN A 23 2.77 2.92 11.22
C ASN A 23 1.93 2.18 12.26
N LEU A 24 1.68 0.87 12.09
CA LEU A 24 1.00 0.07 13.11
C LEU A 24 1.79 0.04 14.42
N VAL A 25 3.11 -0.21 14.37
CA VAL A 25 3.95 -0.29 15.57
C VAL A 25 3.97 1.07 16.30
N ARG A 26 4.15 2.19 15.58
CA ARG A 26 4.10 3.53 16.17
C ARG A 26 2.73 3.86 16.77
N ALA A 27 1.66 3.46 16.09
CA ALA A 27 0.32 3.67 16.60
C ALA A 27 0.00 2.79 17.82
N LEU A 28 0.46 1.53 17.84
CA LEU A 28 0.39 0.68 19.04
C LEU A 28 1.17 1.29 20.19
N ALA A 29 2.36 1.83 19.95
CA ALA A 29 3.16 2.51 20.97
C ALA A 29 2.47 3.76 21.56
N ALA A 30 1.63 4.43 20.76
CA ALA A 30 0.86 5.59 21.22
C ALA A 30 -0.41 5.21 22.02
N VAL A 31 -1.02 4.03 21.75
CA VAL A 31 -2.30 3.65 22.36
C VAL A 31 -2.19 2.60 23.45
N ASP A 32 -1.04 1.95 23.61
CA ASP A 32 -0.84 0.84 24.54
C ASP A 32 0.48 0.93 25.30
N ALA A 33 0.40 1.29 26.55
CA ALA A 33 1.53 1.34 27.48
C ALA A 33 1.59 0.11 28.42
N GLU A 34 0.59 -0.77 28.41
CA GLU A 34 0.46 -1.87 29.36
C GLU A 34 1.12 -3.16 28.87
N ASN A 35 0.95 -3.48 27.58
CA ASN A 35 1.44 -4.72 27.01
C ASN A 35 2.90 -4.60 26.57
N ARG A 36 3.57 -5.75 26.41
CA ARG A 36 4.97 -5.83 25.96
C ARG A 36 5.03 -6.26 24.52
N TYR A 37 5.91 -5.61 23.75
CA TYR A 37 6.10 -5.88 22.35
C TYR A 37 7.54 -6.25 22.03
N VAL A 38 7.73 -7.35 21.32
CA VAL A 38 9.02 -7.76 20.78
C VAL A 38 8.95 -7.69 19.26
N LEU A 39 9.70 -6.77 18.67
CA LEU A 39 9.77 -6.56 17.23
C LEU A 39 10.96 -7.34 16.68
N VAL A 40 10.71 -8.33 15.83
CA VAL A 40 11.78 -9.11 15.19
C VAL A 40 12.08 -8.49 13.83
N ALA A 41 13.25 -7.87 13.69
CA ALA A 41 13.66 -7.16 12.48
C ALA A 41 14.96 -7.71 11.89
N LEU A 42 15.19 -7.49 10.59
CA LEU A 42 16.51 -7.64 9.98
C LEU A 42 17.46 -6.59 10.55
N PRO A 43 18.79 -6.81 10.52
CA PRO A 43 19.77 -5.88 11.09
C PRO A 43 19.60 -4.44 10.62
N GLU A 44 19.34 -4.24 9.33
CA GLU A 44 19.12 -2.94 8.68
C GLU A 44 17.79 -2.27 9.05
N GLY A 45 16.84 -3.02 9.59
CA GLY A 45 15.51 -2.50 9.98
C GLY A 45 15.40 -2.11 11.45
N VAL A 46 16.41 -2.38 12.27
CA VAL A 46 16.35 -2.14 13.73
C VAL A 46 16.25 -0.66 14.06
N GLU A 47 16.95 0.18 13.31
CA GLU A 47 16.98 1.64 13.53
C GLU A 47 15.61 2.32 13.33
N GLU A 48 14.71 1.70 12.54
CA GLU A 48 13.36 2.21 12.32
C GLU A 48 12.51 2.31 13.61
N PHE A 49 12.96 1.65 14.68
CA PHE A 49 12.25 1.51 15.95
C PHE A 49 13.05 2.01 17.17
N ALA A 50 14.09 2.82 16.94
CA ALA A 50 14.96 3.29 18.02
C ALA A 50 14.29 4.28 18.98
N ASP A 51 13.21 4.93 18.55
CA ASP A 51 12.46 5.97 19.26
C ASP A 51 11.21 5.44 20.00
N LEU A 52 11.03 4.12 20.08
CA LEU A 52 9.86 3.53 20.72
C LEU A 52 9.97 3.50 22.27
N PRO A 53 8.83 3.53 23.00
CA PRO A 53 8.81 3.47 24.44
C PRO A 53 9.32 2.13 24.99
N ALA A 54 9.64 2.10 26.30
CA ALA A 54 10.34 0.98 26.97
C ALA A 54 9.59 -0.37 26.94
N ASN A 55 8.28 -0.37 26.73
CA ASN A 55 7.51 -1.60 26.56
C ASN A 55 7.66 -2.25 25.18
N PHE A 56 8.39 -1.60 24.25
CA PHE A 56 8.80 -2.13 22.96
C PHE A 56 10.27 -2.49 22.96
N ARG A 57 10.60 -3.70 22.51
CA ARG A 57 11.97 -4.18 22.36
C ARG A 57 12.20 -4.71 20.95
N THR A 58 13.23 -4.24 20.26
CA THR A 58 13.64 -4.75 18.95
C THR A 58 14.72 -5.83 19.10
N VAL A 59 14.53 -6.93 18.38
CA VAL A 59 15.47 -8.06 18.37
C VAL A 59 15.88 -8.36 16.92
N ARG A 60 17.18 -8.57 16.71
CA ARG A 60 17.76 -8.84 15.40
C ARG A 60 17.59 -10.31 15.02
N PHE A 61 17.16 -10.55 13.78
CA PHE A 61 17.16 -11.86 13.15
C PHE A 61 17.69 -11.74 11.72
N ALA A 62 18.94 -12.14 11.50
CA ALA A 62 19.69 -11.86 10.26
C ALA A 62 19.31 -12.73 9.05
N ARG A 63 18.21 -13.50 9.10
CA ARG A 63 17.80 -14.37 7.99
C ARG A 63 16.53 -13.82 7.33
N PRO A 64 16.49 -13.77 5.97
CA PRO A 64 15.30 -13.35 5.25
C PRO A 64 14.13 -14.34 5.44
N ASP A 65 12.95 -13.96 5.01
CA ASP A 65 11.73 -14.79 5.08
C ASP A 65 11.58 -15.79 3.90
N THR A 66 12.53 -15.75 2.96
CA THR A 66 12.56 -16.63 1.79
C THR A 66 13.31 -17.92 2.05
N GLY A 67 12.79 -19.03 1.48
CA GLY A 67 13.40 -20.35 1.63
C GLY A 67 12.93 -21.17 2.84
N LEU A 68 12.82 -22.50 2.67
CA LEU A 68 12.25 -23.39 3.68
C LEU A 68 13.08 -23.42 4.96
N ILE A 69 14.41 -23.48 4.82
CA ILE A 69 15.35 -23.52 5.96
C ILE A 69 15.22 -22.25 6.82
N HIS A 70 15.10 -21.09 6.17
CA HIS A 70 14.95 -19.81 6.87
C HIS A 70 13.60 -19.71 7.59
N GLN A 71 12.52 -20.25 7.02
CA GLN A 71 11.21 -20.31 7.66
C GLN A 71 11.23 -21.19 8.92
N ILE A 72 11.84 -22.38 8.84
CA ILE A 72 11.98 -23.28 10.00
C ILE A 72 12.84 -22.63 11.08
N SER A 73 14.00 -22.06 10.70
CA SER A 73 14.89 -21.39 11.65
C SER A 73 14.21 -20.19 12.33
N PHE A 74 13.35 -19.47 11.62
CA PHE A 74 12.57 -18.37 12.20
C PHE A 74 11.56 -18.88 13.23
N SER A 75 10.84 -19.95 12.92
CA SER A 75 9.90 -20.55 13.88
C SER A 75 10.58 -21.11 15.14
N LEU A 76 11.77 -21.68 14.99
CA LEU A 76 12.59 -22.10 16.13
C LEU A 76 13.08 -20.90 16.95
N PHE A 77 13.54 -19.85 16.28
CA PHE A 77 13.92 -18.60 16.92
C PHE A 77 12.78 -17.97 17.72
N LEU A 78 11.55 -17.98 17.20
CA LEU A 78 10.39 -17.43 17.90
C LEU A 78 10.04 -18.18 19.19
N ARG A 79 10.36 -19.47 19.30
CA ARG A 79 10.08 -20.28 20.51
C ARG A 79 10.88 -19.88 21.74
N GLN A 80 11.97 -19.11 21.58
CA GLN A 80 12.73 -18.59 22.74
C GLN A 80 12.01 -17.46 23.48
N PHE A 81 10.97 -16.88 22.89
CA PHE A 81 10.20 -15.82 23.52
C PHE A 81 9.02 -16.42 24.29
N ASP A 82 8.88 -16.04 25.55
CA ASP A 82 7.69 -16.30 26.35
C ASP A 82 6.60 -15.29 25.93
N ALA A 83 5.93 -15.62 24.82
CA ALA A 83 4.97 -14.75 24.16
C ALA A 83 3.55 -15.32 24.23
N ASP A 84 2.61 -14.49 24.64
CA ASP A 84 1.18 -14.83 24.62
C ASP A 84 0.62 -14.87 23.20
N LEU A 85 1.24 -14.13 22.26
CA LEU A 85 0.76 -13.99 20.89
C LEU A 85 1.89 -13.65 19.92
N PHE A 86 1.78 -14.17 18.68
CA PHE A 86 2.64 -13.79 17.56
C PHE A 86 1.82 -13.09 16.47
N HIS A 87 2.34 -12.02 15.90
CA HIS A 87 1.71 -11.34 14.75
C HIS A 87 2.63 -11.39 13.53
N LEU A 88 2.09 -11.93 12.44
CA LEU A 88 2.74 -12.01 11.14
C LEU A 88 2.02 -11.04 10.18
N PRO A 89 2.61 -9.90 9.81
CA PRO A 89 2.02 -9.00 8.82
C PRO A 89 2.28 -9.46 7.37
N LEU A 90 2.15 -10.76 7.14
CA LEU A 90 2.42 -11.44 5.87
C LEU A 90 1.52 -12.66 5.73
N ASN A 91 0.97 -12.88 4.53
CA ASN A 91 0.12 -14.03 4.25
C ASN A 91 0.87 -15.39 4.15
N VAL A 92 2.21 -15.37 4.17
CA VAL A 92 3.04 -16.58 4.16
C VAL A 92 3.46 -16.92 5.59
N VAL A 93 2.80 -17.93 6.16
CA VAL A 93 3.11 -18.40 7.52
C VAL A 93 4.27 -19.39 7.49
N PRO A 94 5.33 -19.18 8.30
CA PRO A 94 6.45 -20.12 8.43
C PRO A 94 6.03 -21.52 8.91
N TRP A 95 6.76 -22.53 8.49
CA TRP A 95 6.57 -23.89 8.97
C TRP A 95 6.92 -24.00 10.47
N GLY A 96 6.06 -24.69 11.24
CA GLY A 96 6.30 -24.88 12.68
C GLY A 96 6.07 -23.63 13.53
N MET A 97 5.37 -22.62 12.99
CA MET A 97 5.03 -21.39 13.70
C MET A 97 4.43 -21.67 15.09
N PRO A 98 4.97 -21.08 16.16
CA PRO A 98 4.38 -21.18 17.50
C PRO A 98 2.98 -20.54 17.55
N ARG A 99 2.15 -20.95 18.54
CA ARG A 99 0.78 -20.51 18.68
C ARG A 99 0.52 -19.92 20.05
N PRO A 100 -0.49 -19.05 20.17
CA PRO A 100 -1.38 -18.54 19.13
C PRO A 100 -0.69 -17.51 18.21
N TYR A 101 -1.17 -17.35 16.98
CA TYR A 101 -0.71 -16.29 16.09
C TYR A 101 -1.84 -15.66 15.27
N VAL A 102 -1.65 -14.38 14.96
CA VAL A 102 -2.49 -13.56 14.07
C VAL A 102 -1.72 -13.29 12.78
N VAL A 103 -2.43 -13.22 11.66
CA VAL A 103 -1.85 -12.94 10.34
C VAL A 103 -2.57 -11.77 9.71
N THR A 104 -1.83 -10.76 9.23
CA THR A 104 -2.40 -9.73 8.36
C THR A 104 -2.18 -10.10 6.90
N VAL A 105 -3.26 -10.13 6.14
CA VAL A 105 -3.26 -10.34 4.68
C VAL A 105 -3.44 -8.99 4.01
N HIS A 106 -2.40 -8.53 3.32
CA HIS A 106 -2.45 -7.28 2.56
C HIS A 106 -3.12 -7.48 1.20
N ASP A 107 -2.76 -8.54 0.48
CA ASP A 107 -3.36 -8.91 -0.80
C ASP A 107 -3.12 -10.39 -1.12
N LEU A 108 -3.74 -10.86 -2.18
CA LEU A 108 -3.49 -12.17 -2.77
C LEU A 108 -2.92 -12.07 -4.19
N SER A 109 -2.28 -10.94 -4.53
CA SER A 109 -1.76 -10.67 -5.88
C SER A 109 -0.81 -11.77 -6.38
N SER A 110 0.04 -12.30 -5.51
CA SER A 110 0.96 -13.41 -5.84
C SER A 110 0.26 -14.73 -6.22
N LEU A 111 -1.01 -14.91 -5.82
CA LEU A 111 -1.84 -16.06 -6.17
C LEU A 111 -2.74 -15.79 -7.37
N LEU A 112 -3.21 -14.54 -7.51
CA LEU A 112 -4.16 -14.12 -8.55
C LEU A 112 -3.45 -13.71 -9.85
N PHE A 113 -2.25 -13.11 -9.74
CA PHE A 113 -1.42 -12.64 -10.85
C PHE A 113 -0.03 -13.29 -10.81
N PRO A 114 0.07 -14.61 -10.86
CA PRO A 114 1.37 -15.29 -10.82
C PRO A 114 2.16 -15.00 -12.09
N PRO A 115 3.51 -14.95 -12.01
CA PRO A 115 4.34 -14.99 -13.21
C PRO A 115 4.07 -16.31 -13.96
N ALA A 116 3.91 -16.24 -15.26
CA ALA A 116 3.65 -17.42 -16.09
C ALA A 116 4.98 -18.14 -16.46
N PRO A 117 4.99 -19.48 -16.55
CA PRO A 117 4.02 -20.47 -16.05
C PRO A 117 4.26 -20.78 -14.57
N ASP A 118 3.22 -20.77 -13.74
CA ASP A 118 3.34 -21.07 -12.31
C ASP A 118 3.11 -22.56 -12.01
N ARG A 119 4.15 -23.37 -12.10
CA ARG A 119 4.12 -24.81 -11.81
C ARG A 119 3.85 -25.13 -10.33
N TRP A 120 4.06 -24.17 -9.44
CA TRP A 120 3.94 -24.32 -7.99
C TRP A 120 2.69 -23.66 -7.39
N ARG A 121 1.76 -23.21 -8.24
CA ARG A 121 0.55 -22.51 -7.80
C ARG A 121 -0.26 -23.31 -6.77
N ALA A 122 -0.51 -24.58 -7.03
CA ALA A 122 -1.26 -25.43 -6.12
C ALA A 122 -0.57 -25.58 -4.75
N LEU A 123 0.76 -25.74 -4.73
CA LEU A 123 1.54 -25.84 -3.50
C LEU A 123 1.53 -24.52 -2.72
N ARG A 124 1.65 -23.38 -3.41
CA ARG A 124 1.56 -22.06 -2.76
C ARG A 124 0.18 -21.83 -2.18
N LEU A 125 -0.87 -22.15 -2.92
CA LEU A 125 -2.26 -22.04 -2.46
C LEU A 125 -2.49 -22.89 -1.22
N TRP A 126 -2.09 -24.16 -1.26
CA TRP A 126 -2.20 -25.08 -0.13
C TRP A 126 -1.43 -24.58 1.10
N ARG A 127 -0.19 -24.12 0.90
CA ARG A 127 0.65 -23.59 1.98
C ARG A 127 0.03 -22.35 2.64
N ASN A 128 -0.43 -21.38 1.86
CA ASN A 128 -1.08 -20.17 2.38
C ASN A 128 -2.36 -20.54 3.12
N ARG A 129 -3.22 -21.35 2.51
CA ARG A 129 -4.44 -21.85 3.17
C ARG A 129 -4.14 -22.53 4.49
N ARG A 130 -3.18 -23.47 4.51
CA ARG A 130 -2.79 -24.19 5.74
C ARG A 130 -2.32 -23.23 6.84
N GLY A 131 -1.50 -22.25 6.49
CA GLY A 131 -1.02 -21.23 7.43
C GLY A 131 -2.16 -20.42 8.03
N LEU A 132 -3.04 -19.86 7.18
CA LEU A 132 -4.16 -19.04 7.63
C LEU A 132 -5.22 -19.85 8.40
N MET A 133 -5.49 -21.10 7.98
CA MET A 133 -6.39 -22.01 8.72
C MET A 133 -5.91 -22.33 10.12
N ARG A 134 -4.64 -22.18 10.42
CA ARG A 134 -4.03 -22.43 11.75
C ARG A 134 -3.87 -21.14 12.56
N ALA A 135 -4.03 -19.98 11.97
CA ALA A 135 -4.03 -18.71 12.67
C ALA A 135 -5.19 -18.63 13.68
N ALA A 136 -4.99 -17.99 14.81
CA ALA A 136 -6.06 -17.72 15.77
C ALA A 136 -7.09 -16.71 15.19
N GLN A 137 -6.59 -15.73 14.44
CA GLN A 137 -7.37 -14.75 13.69
C GLN A 137 -6.59 -14.33 12.43
N VAL A 138 -7.32 -14.04 11.35
CA VAL A 138 -6.80 -13.44 10.12
C VAL A 138 -7.31 -12.00 10.04
N LEU A 139 -6.41 -11.05 9.81
CA LEU A 139 -6.74 -9.65 9.55
C LEU A 139 -6.70 -9.41 8.05
N ALA A 140 -7.73 -8.80 7.50
CA ALA A 140 -7.80 -8.39 6.09
C ALA A 140 -7.86 -6.86 6.04
N VAL A 141 -7.00 -6.24 5.23
CA VAL A 141 -6.86 -4.78 5.16
C VAL A 141 -8.02 -4.07 4.44
N SER A 142 -8.92 -4.82 3.81
CA SER A 142 -10.13 -4.31 3.16
C SER A 142 -11.23 -5.36 3.07
N GLY A 143 -12.46 -4.94 2.76
CA GLY A 143 -13.55 -5.85 2.45
C GLY A 143 -13.28 -6.67 1.18
N ALA A 144 -12.58 -6.11 0.20
CA ALA A 144 -12.14 -6.86 -0.98
C ALA A 144 -11.16 -7.96 -0.59
N THR A 145 -10.11 -7.66 0.18
CA THR A 145 -9.16 -8.67 0.67
C THR A 145 -9.85 -9.73 1.54
N ARG A 146 -10.82 -9.33 2.38
CA ARG A 146 -11.62 -10.28 3.17
C ARG A 146 -12.36 -11.28 2.27
N ARG A 147 -13.05 -10.79 1.23
CA ARG A 147 -13.75 -11.65 0.26
C ARG A 147 -12.79 -12.58 -0.48
N ASP A 148 -11.61 -12.08 -0.85
CA ASP A 148 -10.60 -12.89 -1.54
C ASP A 148 -10.04 -14.00 -0.64
N VAL A 149 -9.73 -13.71 0.62
CA VAL A 149 -9.27 -14.68 1.61
C VAL A 149 -10.32 -15.78 1.82
N GLU A 150 -11.58 -15.41 1.91
CA GLU A 150 -12.69 -16.35 2.01
C GLU A 150 -12.83 -17.19 0.73
N ARG A 151 -12.91 -16.55 -0.44
CA ARG A 151 -13.20 -17.20 -1.71
C ARG A 151 -12.04 -18.04 -2.23
N VAL A 152 -10.80 -17.49 -2.20
CA VAL A 152 -9.62 -18.12 -2.81
C VAL A 152 -8.98 -19.14 -1.87
N LEU A 153 -8.93 -18.83 -0.58
CA LEU A 153 -8.25 -19.67 0.41
C LEU A 153 -9.22 -20.49 1.26
N GLY A 154 -10.53 -20.27 1.14
CA GLY A 154 -11.56 -21.00 1.87
C GLY A 154 -11.47 -20.81 3.39
N ILE A 155 -11.03 -19.64 3.84
CA ILE A 155 -10.98 -19.32 5.28
C ILE A 155 -12.38 -18.91 5.74
N PRO A 156 -12.93 -19.49 6.83
CA PRO A 156 -14.26 -19.13 7.32
C PRO A 156 -14.36 -17.64 7.68
N PRO A 157 -15.43 -16.94 7.31
CA PRO A 157 -15.58 -15.48 7.52
C PRO A 157 -15.48 -15.06 8.99
N GLN A 158 -15.86 -15.95 9.94
CA GLN A 158 -15.77 -15.69 11.40
C GLN A 158 -14.30 -15.62 11.88
N ARG A 159 -13.36 -16.13 11.09
CA ARG A 159 -11.90 -16.09 11.36
C ARG A 159 -11.21 -14.94 10.67
N ILE A 160 -11.95 -14.12 9.92
CA ILE A 160 -11.41 -12.98 9.20
C ILE A 160 -11.99 -11.69 9.80
N ARG A 161 -11.13 -10.87 10.41
CA ARG A 161 -11.48 -9.52 10.86
C ARG A 161 -10.99 -8.52 9.82
N GLN A 162 -11.86 -7.68 9.32
CA GLN A 162 -11.46 -6.58 8.46
C GLN A 162 -11.00 -5.41 9.33
N ILE A 163 -9.78 -4.93 9.07
CA ILE A 163 -9.21 -3.74 9.73
C ILE A 163 -8.48 -2.94 8.65
N TYR A 164 -8.92 -1.71 8.44
CA TYR A 164 -8.36 -0.84 7.40
C TYR A 164 -6.94 -0.37 7.72
N ASP A 165 -6.13 -0.23 6.67
CA ASP A 165 -4.91 0.56 6.71
C ASP A 165 -5.25 2.05 6.69
N ALA A 166 -4.23 2.90 6.87
CA ALA A 166 -4.33 4.34 6.71
C ALA A 166 -3.12 4.87 5.93
N PRO A 167 -3.21 6.04 5.29
CA PRO A 167 -2.05 6.68 4.68
C PRO A 167 -1.01 7.03 5.76
N ASP A 168 0.25 7.14 5.33
CA ASP A 168 1.33 7.57 6.24
C ASP A 168 1.01 8.97 6.77
N PRO A 169 1.05 9.20 8.10
CA PRO A 169 0.71 10.49 8.71
C PRO A 169 1.49 11.68 8.15
N ARG A 170 2.66 11.44 7.57
CA ARG A 170 3.48 12.47 6.94
C ARG A 170 2.84 13.05 5.67
N PHE A 171 1.91 12.34 5.02
CA PHE A 171 1.10 12.89 3.93
C PHE A 171 -0.07 13.75 4.41
N LEU A 172 -0.56 13.55 5.64
CA LEU A 172 -1.74 14.21 6.21
C LEU A 172 -1.51 15.69 6.61
N ARG A 173 -0.39 16.28 6.24
CA ARG A 173 -0.17 17.72 6.42
C ARG A 173 -1.00 18.49 5.41
N ASP A 174 -1.58 19.61 5.86
CA ASP A 174 -2.48 20.47 5.08
C ASP A 174 -2.02 20.70 3.64
N GLY A 175 -2.89 20.41 2.69
CA GLY A 175 -2.57 20.28 1.27
C GLY A 175 -2.08 21.54 0.55
N ALA A 176 -2.44 22.75 1.02
CA ALA A 176 -1.91 24.01 0.49
C ALA A 176 -0.58 24.39 1.16
N PRO A 177 0.34 25.11 0.45
CA PRO A 177 1.52 25.66 1.10
C PRO A 177 1.07 26.65 2.17
N GLN A 178 1.50 26.41 3.41
CA GLN A 178 1.13 27.29 4.54
C GLN A 178 1.96 28.58 4.57
N CYS A 179 3.07 28.63 3.80
CA CYS A 179 3.91 29.82 3.71
C CYS A 179 4.71 29.85 2.39
N ALA A 180 5.22 31.05 2.06
CA ALA A 180 6.06 31.27 0.87
C ALA A 180 7.31 30.36 0.82
N ALA A 181 7.84 29.95 1.97
CA ALA A 181 9.00 29.06 2.05
C ALA A 181 8.67 27.65 1.54
N GLU A 182 7.50 27.10 1.87
CA GLU A 182 7.07 25.80 1.36
C GLU A 182 6.81 25.83 -0.15
N GLU A 183 6.26 26.92 -0.65
CA GLU A 183 6.08 27.09 -2.09
C GLU A 183 7.43 27.19 -2.83
N ALA A 184 8.39 27.91 -2.26
CA ALA A 184 9.75 28.00 -2.80
C ALA A 184 10.44 26.64 -2.81
N GLU A 185 10.27 25.83 -1.75
CA GLU A 185 10.84 24.47 -1.69
C GLU A 185 10.19 23.54 -2.73
N ARG A 186 8.87 23.58 -2.91
CA ARG A 186 8.18 22.83 -3.97
C ARG A 186 8.75 23.19 -5.35
N ARG A 187 8.92 24.47 -5.61
CA ARG A 187 9.50 24.96 -6.87
C ARG A 187 10.93 24.43 -7.07
N ARG A 188 11.80 24.53 -6.07
CA ARG A 188 13.17 23.99 -6.12
C ARG A 188 13.20 22.48 -6.41
N VAL A 189 12.31 21.71 -5.79
CA VAL A 189 12.20 20.27 -6.06
C VAL A 189 11.83 20.03 -7.51
N LEU A 190 10.77 20.69 -8.04
CA LEU A 190 10.36 20.52 -9.43
C LEU A 190 11.44 20.97 -10.41
N GLU A 191 12.14 22.09 -10.16
CA GLU A 191 13.27 22.58 -10.95
C GLU A 191 14.41 21.57 -10.99
N ARG A 192 14.76 20.96 -9.86
CA ARG A 192 15.79 19.91 -9.78
C ARG A 192 15.50 18.73 -10.72
N TYR A 193 14.22 18.38 -10.84
CA TYR A 193 13.76 17.33 -11.75
C TYR A 193 13.35 17.85 -13.13
N GLN A 194 13.60 19.15 -13.44
CA GLN A 194 13.25 19.79 -14.70
C GLN A 194 11.76 19.59 -15.05
N VAL A 195 10.87 19.81 -14.08
CA VAL A 195 9.41 19.75 -14.24
C VAL A 195 8.87 21.17 -14.24
N ASN A 196 8.60 21.69 -15.43
CA ASN A 196 8.05 23.03 -15.69
C ASN A 196 6.79 22.99 -16.56
N TYR A 197 6.07 21.88 -16.53
CA TYR A 197 4.89 21.57 -17.32
C TYR A 197 3.84 20.87 -16.45
N PRO A 198 2.55 20.92 -16.83
CA PRO A 198 1.51 20.16 -16.15
C PRO A 198 1.72 18.65 -16.34
N TYR A 199 1.37 17.87 -15.32
CA TYR A 199 1.55 16.42 -15.42
C TYR A 199 0.47 15.63 -14.69
N ILE A 200 0.23 14.44 -15.22
CA ILE A 200 -0.46 13.34 -14.55
C ILE A 200 0.59 12.52 -13.82
N LEU A 201 0.33 12.18 -12.58
CA LEU A 201 1.23 11.38 -11.76
C LEU A 201 0.71 9.95 -11.61
N TYR A 202 1.61 8.98 -11.78
CA TYR A 202 1.50 7.62 -11.26
C TYR A 202 2.62 7.40 -10.24
N ALA A 203 2.30 6.88 -9.06
CA ALA A 203 3.30 6.49 -8.06
C ALA A 203 2.98 5.10 -7.50
N GLY A 204 3.96 4.20 -7.54
CA GLY A 204 3.83 2.83 -7.06
C GLY A 204 4.71 1.83 -7.79
N ALA A 205 4.78 0.61 -7.25
CA ALA A 205 5.51 -0.47 -7.91
C ALA A 205 4.95 -0.75 -9.31
N ILE A 206 5.82 -1.06 -10.25
CA ILE A 206 5.42 -1.44 -11.61
C ILE A 206 5.24 -2.96 -11.63
N ARG A 207 3.99 -3.41 -11.59
CA ARG A 207 3.60 -4.83 -11.60
C ARG A 207 2.46 -5.03 -12.61
N PRO A 208 2.24 -6.25 -13.14
CA PRO A 208 1.16 -6.50 -14.11
C PRO A 208 -0.21 -6.02 -13.63
N GLN A 209 -0.55 -6.27 -12.36
CA GLN A 209 -1.82 -5.84 -11.76
C GLN A 209 -1.96 -4.31 -11.60
N LYS A 210 -0.87 -3.56 -11.68
CA LYS A 210 -0.89 -2.08 -11.59
C LYS A 210 -1.24 -1.39 -12.91
N ASN A 211 -1.27 -2.16 -14.00
CA ASN A 211 -1.84 -1.75 -15.29
C ASN A 211 -1.20 -0.51 -15.96
N VAL A 212 0.06 -0.27 -15.67
CA VAL A 212 0.80 0.90 -16.20
C VAL A 212 0.82 0.95 -17.75
N PRO A 213 0.91 -0.18 -18.51
CA PRO A 213 0.83 -0.14 -19.95
C PRO A 213 -0.47 0.50 -20.46
N ARG A 214 -1.65 0.11 -19.91
CA ARG A 214 -2.93 0.72 -20.33
C ARG A 214 -3.04 2.18 -19.90
N LEU A 215 -2.43 2.59 -18.79
CA LEU A 215 -2.34 4.01 -18.41
C LEU A 215 -1.59 4.81 -19.48
N VAL A 216 -0.48 4.27 -20.01
CA VAL A 216 0.29 4.91 -21.10
C VAL A 216 -0.54 5.02 -22.38
N GLU A 217 -1.25 3.95 -22.73
CA GLU A 217 -2.16 3.95 -23.90
C GLU A 217 -3.29 4.99 -23.74
N ALA A 218 -3.92 5.06 -22.57
CA ALA A 218 -4.95 6.04 -22.25
C ALA A 218 -4.41 7.48 -22.26
N PHE A 219 -3.21 7.68 -21.75
CA PHE A 219 -2.53 8.96 -21.80
C PHE A 219 -2.26 9.41 -23.25
N ALA A 220 -1.88 8.49 -24.14
CA ALA A 220 -1.69 8.81 -25.57
C ALA A 220 -2.99 9.27 -26.24
N VAL A 221 -4.13 8.63 -25.92
CA VAL A 221 -5.46 9.06 -26.41
C VAL A 221 -5.75 10.47 -25.91
N LEU A 222 -5.59 10.72 -24.61
CA LEU A 222 -5.82 12.02 -24.00
C LEU A 222 -4.91 13.11 -24.59
N LEU A 223 -3.62 12.81 -24.80
CA LEU A 223 -2.67 13.76 -25.36
C LEU A 223 -3.08 14.19 -26.79
N GLY A 224 -3.60 13.26 -27.60
CA GLY A 224 -4.15 13.55 -28.92
C GLY A 224 -5.36 14.51 -28.88
N GLU A 225 -6.22 14.36 -27.87
CA GLU A 225 -7.36 15.26 -27.65
C GLU A 225 -6.95 16.67 -27.16
N LEU A 226 -5.83 16.78 -26.45
CA LEU A 226 -5.36 18.01 -25.80
C LEU A 226 -4.29 18.77 -26.59
N LYS A 227 -3.95 18.36 -27.82
CA LYS A 227 -2.85 18.93 -28.61
C LYS A 227 -2.90 20.46 -28.78
N ASP A 228 -4.11 21.02 -28.89
CA ASP A 228 -4.35 22.45 -29.09
C ASP A 228 -4.87 23.15 -27.80
N HIS A 229 -4.88 22.43 -26.65
CA HIS A 229 -5.39 22.98 -25.40
C HIS A 229 -4.42 24.01 -24.82
N PRO A 230 -4.86 25.24 -24.44
CA PRO A 230 -3.97 26.33 -24.05
C PRO A 230 -3.07 26.00 -22.83
N VAL A 231 -3.54 25.15 -21.91
CA VAL A 231 -2.82 24.80 -20.69
C VAL A 231 -2.16 23.43 -20.80
N TYR A 232 -2.82 22.45 -21.43
CA TYR A 232 -2.42 21.04 -21.37
C TYR A 232 -1.78 20.51 -22.66
N LYS A 233 -1.45 21.36 -23.65
CA LYS A 233 -0.73 20.94 -24.87
C LYS A 233 0.64 20.30 -24.57
N ASP A 234 1.29 20.71 -23.47
CA ASP A 234 2.59 20.19 -23.02
C ASP A 234 2.44 19.20 -21.82
N LEU A 235 1.25 18.60 -21.67
CA LEU A 235 0.97 17.64 -20.58
C LEU A 235 1.94 16.45 -20.63
N ARG A 236 2.44 16.04 -19.46
CA ARG A 236 3.31 14.86 -19.32
C ARG A 236 2.68 13.81 -18.42
N LEU A 237 3.10 12.56 -18.60
CA LEU A 237 2.86 11.49 -17.65
C LEU A 237 4.16 11.22 -16.89
N ILE A 238 4.15 11.44 -15.57
CA ILE A 238 5.28 11.12 -14.69
C ILE A 238 4.97 9.81 -13.96
N ILE A 239 5.88 8.85 -14.07
CA ILE A 239 5.81 7.53 -13.43
C ILE A 239 6.94 7.43 -12.41
N ILE A 240 6.56 7.29 -11.14
CA ILE A 240 7.46 7.13 -10.00
C ILE A 240 7.32 5.70 -9.46
N GLY A 241 8.44 4.99 -9.30
CA GLY A 241 8.43 3.60 -8.81
C GLY A 241 9.69 2.85 -9.19
N ASP A 242 9.55 1.57 -9.51
CA ASP A 242 10.68 0.71 -9.88
C ASP A 242 11.37 1.15 -11.19
N GLU A 243 12.58 0.62 -11.43
CA GLU A 243 13.32 0.85 -12.67
C GLU A 243 12.57 0.28 -13.88
N ILE A 244 12.27 1.13 -14.86
CA ILE A 244 11.55 0.77 -16.10
C ILE A 244 12.25 -0.33 -16.90
N ALA A 245 13.57 -0.46 -16.80
CA ALA A 245 14.33 -1.50 -17.50
C ALA A 245 13.84 -2.92 -17.22
N ARG A 246 13.26 -3.14 -16.05
CA ARG A 246 12.69 -4.44 -15.61
C ARG A 246 11.30 -4.74 -16.17
N TYR A 247 10.68 -3.79 -16.88
CA TYR A 247 9.28 -3.89 -17.33
C TYR A 247 9.12 -3.62 -18.83
N PRO A 248 9.52 -4.61 -19.69
CA PRO A 248 9.46 -4.46 -21.15
C PRO A 248 8.08 -4.09 -21.68
N ALA A 249 7.00 -4.59 -21.05
CA ALA A 249 5.63 -4.28 -21.48
C ALA A 249 5.30 -2.79 -21.38
N VAL A 250 5.79 -2.09 -20.36
CA VAL A 250 5.59 -0.64 -20.21
C VAL A 250 6.38 0.12 -21.26
N ARG A 251 7.65 -0.25 -21.49
CA ARG A 251 8.47 0.34 -22.56
C ARG A 251 7.84 0.15 -23.93
N HIS A 252 7.35 -1.06 -24.19
CA HIS A 252 6.66 -1.35 -25.46
C HIS A 252 5.39 -0.49 -25.65
N ALA A 253 4.59 -0.29 -24.58
CA ALA A 253 3.42 0.57 -24.62
C ALA A 253 3.80 2.03 -24.95
N VAL A 254 4.87 2.58 -24.37
CA VAL A 254 5.35 3.94 -24.65
C VAL A 254 5.74 4.09 -26.11
N ILE A 255 6.55 3.16 -26.66
CA ILE A 255 7.00 3.19 -28.05
C ILE A 255 5.84 2.99 -29.02
N LYS A 256 4.98 2.00 -28.77
CA LYS A 256 3.81 1.71 -29.62
C LYS A 256 2.84 2.89 -29.68
N SER A 257 2.66 3.59 -28.57
CA SER A 257 1.78 4.76 -28.46
C SER A 257 2.45 6.07 -28.94
N ARG A 258 3.74 6.05 -29.30
CA ARG A 258 4.53 7.20 -29.78
C ARG A 258 4.52 8.39 -28.80
N VAL A 259 4.62 8.11 -27.49
CA VAL A 259 4.58 9.12 -26.42
C VAL A 259 5.88 9.23 -25.61
N GLU A 260 7.01 8.78 -26.20
CA GLU A 260 8.34 8.81 -25.56
C GLU A 260 8.72 10.22 -25.10
N HIS A 261 8.34 11.23 -25.88
CA HIS A 261 8.58 12.63 -25.56
C HIS A 261 7.74 13.18 -24.41
N ALA A 262 6.64 12.49 -24.06
CA ALA A 262 5.65 12.94 -23.09
C ALA A 262 5.56 12.08 -21.82
N VAL A 263 6.28 10.94 -21.75
CA VAL A 263 6.32 10.06 -20.56
C VAL A 263 7.68 10.12 -19.89
N ARG A 264 7.71 10.35 -18.60
CA ARG A 264 8.95 10.37 -17.81
C ARG A 264 8.92 9.34 -16.70
N PHE A 265 10.02 8.62 -16.55
CA PHE A 265 10.26 7.69 -15.45
C PHE A 265 11.30 8.28 -14.51
N LEU A 266 10.94 8.47 -13.25
CA LEU A 266 11.84 9.09 -12.26
C LEU A 266 12.48 8.07 -11.31
N GLY A 267 12.11 6.78 -11.45
CA GLY A 267 12.59 5.78 -10.51
C GLY A 267 12.02 5.97 -9.10
N PHE A 268 12.75 5.47 -8.11
CA PHE A 268 12.40 5.67 -6.71
C PHE A 268 12.76 7.08 -6.24
N LEU A 269 11.83 7.73 -5.52
CA LEU A 269 12.06 9.04 -4.93
C LEU A 269 11.97 8.97 -3.39
N PRO A 270 12.79 9.76 -2.67
CA PRO A 270 12.63 9.96 -1.24
C PRO A 270 11.24 10.51 -0.91
N PHE A 271 10.75 10.19 0.30
CA PHE A 271 9.41 10.55 0.75
C PHE A 271 9.05 12.02 0.55
N GLU A 272 9.92 12.95 1.00
CA GLU A 272 9.66 14.40 0.92
C GLU A 272 9.56 14.88 -0.53
N THR A 273 10.38 14.31 -1.42
CA THR A 273 10.31 14.58 -2.85
C THR A 273 9.03 14.03 -3.46
N LEU A 274 8.67 12.78 -3.14
CA LEU A 274 7.45 12.15 -3.62
C LEU A 274 6.20 12.95 -3.22
N ARG A 275 6.16 13.45 -1.99
CA ARG A 275 5.07 14.30 -1.50
C ARG A 275 4.90 15.57 -2.35
N VAL A 276 5.99 16.23 -2.74
CA VAL A 276 5.92 17.38 -3.65
C VAL A 276 5.34 17.00 -5.01
N PHE A 277 5.72 15.83 -5.54
CA PHE A 277 5.14 15.35 -6.80
C PHE A 277 3.65 15.07 -6.69
N TYR A 278 3.18 14.52 -5.58
CA TYR A 278 1.73 14.42 -5.33
C TYR A 278 1.06 15.80 -5.31
N GLN A 279 1.57 16.73 -4.51
CA GLN A 279 0.99 18.06 -4.30
C GLN A 279 0.90 18.91 -5.57
N CYS A 280 1.82 18.73 -6.51
CA CYS A 280 1.92 19.52 -7.73
C CYS A 280 1.33 18.82 -8.97
N ALA A 281 0.87 17.58 -8.84
CA ALA A 281 0.23 16.87 -9.93
C ALA A 281 -1.13 17.47 -10.28
N ALA A 282 -1.44 17.60 -11.57
CA ALA A 282 -2.75 18.00 -12.02
C ALA A 282 -3.81 16.93 -11.70
N VAL A 283 -3.44 15.65 -11.84
CA VAL A 283 -4.26 14.48 -11.53
C VAL A 283 -3.34 13.33 -11.12
N PHE A 284 -3.77 12.55 -10.15
CA PHE A 284 -3.16 11.27 -9.81
C PHE A 284 -3.92 10.13 -10.49
N ALA A 285 -3.23 9.29 -11.25
CA ALA A 285 -3.80 8.19 -12.02
C ALA A 285 -3.37 6.84 -11.46
N PHE A 286 -4.33 5.99 -11.07
CA PHE A 286 -4.04 4.69 -10.49
C PHE A 286 -5.02 3.60 -10.97
N PRO A 287 -4.99 3.22 -12.27
CA PRO A 287 -5.93 2.31 -12.90
C PRO A 287 -5.56 0.83 -12.67
N SER A 288 -5.28 0.44 -11.43
CA SER A 288 -4.90 -0.92 -11.08
C SER A 288 -6.02 -1.92 -11.35
N LEU A 289 -5.66 -3.10 -11.85
CA LEU A 289 -6.58 -4.23 -12.01
C LEU A 289 -6.92 -4.91 -10.68
N TYR A 290 -6.02 -4.78 -9.71
CA TYR A 290 -6.18 -5.40 -8.40
C TYR A 290 -5.34 -4.69 -7.34
N GLU A 291 -5.96 -4.45 -6.19
CA GLU A 291 -5.33 -3.91 -4.97
C GLU A 291 -5.89 -4.61 -3.72
N GLY A 292 -5.03 -4.80 -2.74
CA GLY A 292 -5.49 -5.25 -1.44
C GLY A 292 -6.13 -4.14 -0.61
N PHE A 293 -5.58 -2.91 -0.70
CA PHE A 293 -6.14 -1.70 -0.09
C PHE A 293 -6.12 -0.52 -1.06
N GLY A 294 -4.96 0.04 -1.38
CA GLY A 294 -4.84 1.20 -2.26
C GLY A 294 -4.38 2.46 -1.52
N LEU A 295 -3.24 2.39 -0.83
CA LEU A 295 -2.64 3.55 -0.15
C LEU A 295 -2.34 4.73 -1.09
N PRO A 296 -1.77 4.55 -2.32
CA PRO A 296 -1.41 5.67 -3.17
C PRO A 296 -2.55 6.63 -3.53
N PRO A 297 -3.78 6.19 -3.83
CA PRO A 297 -4.93 7.08 -3.95
C PRO A 297 -5.21 7.93 -2.70
N LEU A 298 -5.10 7.36 -1.50
CA LEU A 298 -5.28 8.12 -0.25
C LEU A 298 -4.13 9.09 0.00
N GLU A 299 -2.89 8.74 -0.35
CA GLU A 299 -1.73 9.64 -0.29
C GLU A 299 -1.91 10.84 -1.23
N ALA A 300 -2.42 10.62 -2.44
CA ALA A 300 -2.76 11.69 -3.37
C ALA A 300 -3.86 12.61 -2.81
N MET A 301 -4.93 12.02 -2.25
CA MET A 301 -5.99 12.79 -1.58
C MET A 301 -5.46 13.61 -0.40
N ALA A 302 -4.54 13.05 0.40
CA ALA A 302 -3.91 13.75 1.52
C ALA A 302 -3.07 14.96 1.06
N CYS A 303 -2.58 14.90 -0.17
CA CYS A 303 -1.86 16.00 -0.82
C CYS A 303 -2.78 16.98 -1.57
N GLY A 304 -4.11 16.78 -1.53
CA GLY A 304 -5.09 17.61 -2.22
C GLY A 304 -5.20 17.37 -3.73
N THR A 305 -4.64 16.28 -4.24
CA THR A 305 -4.59 15.96 -5.66
C THR A 305 -5.82 15.18 -6.09
N PRO A 306 -6.55 15.60 -7.14
CA PRO A 306 -7.65 14.84 -7.71
C PRO A 306 -7.21 13.45 -8.18
N VAL A 307 -8.03 12.43 -7.90
CA VAL A 307 -7.70 11.03 -8.15
C VAL A 307 -8.59 10.44 -9.23
N VAL A 308 -7.97 9.72 -10.17
CA VAL A 308 -8.62 8.80 -11.11
C VAL A 308 -8.14 7.40 -10.82
N THR A 309 -9.06 6.49 -10.49
CA THR A 309 -8.70 5.12 -10.11
C THR A 309 -9.74 4.11 -10.59
N SER A 310 -9.47 2.83 -10.42
CA SER A 310 -10.32 1.76 -10.93
C SER A 310 -11.59 1.55 -10.12
N ASN A 311 -12.63 1.09 -10.80
CA ASN A 311 -13.91 0.66 -10.20
C ASN A 311 -13.89 -0.80 -9.70
N VAL A 312 -12.71 -1.39 -9.48
CA VAL A 312 -12.54 -2.81 -9.11
C VAL A 312 -11.74 -2.99 -7.82
N SER A 313 -11.79 -4.20 -7.27
CA SER A 313 -11.05 -4.62 -6.07
C SER A 313 -11.41 -3.80 -4.83
N SER A 314 -10.41 -3.32 -4.08
CA SER A 314 -10.60 -2.47 -2.89
C SER A 314 -10.77 -0.98 -3.21
N LEU A 315 -10.43 -0.55 -4.42
CA LEU A 315 -10.34 0.86 -4.76
C LEU A 315 -11.66 1.63 -4.57
N PRO A 316 -12.84 1.14 -5.03
CA PRO A 316 -14.11 1.84 -4.78
C PRO A 316 -14.43 1.99 -3.28
N GLU A 317 -14.12 0.96 -2.47
CA GLU A 317 -14.32 0.97 -1.02
C GLU A 317 -13.43 2.01 -0.32
N VAL A 318 -12.19 2.15 -0.81
CA VAL A 318 -11.19 3.03 -0.21
C VAL A 318 -11.40 4.48 -0.61
N VAL A 319 -11.67 4.75 -1.88
CA VAL A 319 -11.80 6.14 -2.35
C VAL A 319 -13.22 6.70 -2.21
N GLY A 320 -14.23 5.85 -2.10
CA GLY A 320 -15.63 6.29 -2.06
C GLY A 320 -16.00 7.16 -3.26
N GLU A 321 -16.62 8.29 -3.01
CA GLU A 321 -17.00 9.29 -4.02
C GLU A 321 -15.92 10.38 -4.24
N ALA A 322 -14.73 10.21 -3.68
CA ALA A 322 -13.65 11.19 -3.73
C ALA A 322 -12.71 11.00 -4.92
N ALA A 323 -13.05 10.13 -5.87
CA ALA A 323 -12.26 9.88 -7.07
C ALA A 323 -13.16 9.65 -8.29
N VAL A 324 -12.63 9.88 -9.47
CA VAL A 324 -13.26 9.41 -10.71
C VAL A 324 -12.94 7.92 -10.84
N LEU A 325 -13.98 7.10 -10.88
CA LEU A 325 -13.87 5.66 -11.07
C LEU A 325 -13.95 5.31 -12.56
N VAL A 326 -13.01 4.46 -13.01
CA VAL A 326 -12.92 4.00 -14.39
C VAL A 326 -12.79 2.48 -14.47
N ASN A 327 -13.21 1.91 -15.58
CA ASN A 327 -12.94 0.52 -15.91
C ASN A 327 -11.46 0.37 -16.31
N PRO A 328 -10.61 -0.32 -15.53
CA PRO A 328 -9.18 -0.42 -15.81
C PRO A 328 -8.85 -1.26 -17.06
N GLU A 329 -9.80 -2.03 -17.58
CA GLU A 329 -9.62 -2.81 -18.82
C GLU A 329 -9.92 -2.03 -20.08
N ASN A 330 -10.52 -0.82 -19.96
CA ASN A 330 -10.91 0.03 -21.08
C ASN A 330 -10.03 1.30 -21.13
N VAL A 331 -9.15 1.36 -22.12
CA VAL A 331 -8.23 2.49 -22.35
C VAL A 331 -8.98 3.81 -22.53
N PHE A 332 -10.12 3.79 -23.25
CA PHE A 332 -10.90 4.99 -23.50
C PHE A 332 -11.65 5.48 -22.26
N ASP A 333 -12.05 4.56 -21.38
CA ASP A 333 -12.67 4.94 -20.11
C ASP A 333 -11.65 5.56 -19.15
N ILE A 334 -10.41 5.03 -19.12
CA ILE A 334 -9.32 5.65 -18.38
C ILE A 334 -9.04 7.06 -18.94
N ALA A 335 -8.94 7.22 -20.26
CA ALA A 335 -8.73 8.52 -20.90
C ALA A 335 -9.87 9.51 -20.59
N ARG A 336 -11.14 9.06 -20.63
CA ARG A 336 -12.31 9.84 -20.24
C ARG A 336 -12.18 10.35 -18.80
N GLY A 337 -11.89 9.45 -17.86
CA GLY A 337 -11.75 9.84 -16.46
C GLY A 337 -10.62 10.85 -16.21
N LEU A 338 -9.48 10.66 -16.88
CA LEU A 338 -8.37 11.61 -16.83
C LEU A 338 -8.77 12.97 -17.40
N ARG A 339 -9.46 13.00 -18.55
CA ARG A 339 -9.96 14.24 -19.16
C ARG A 339 -10.92 14.98 -18.23
N GLU A 340 -11.89 14.29 -17.65
CA GLU A 340 -12.87 14.86 -16.73
C GLU A 340 -12.18 15.49 -15.52
N ALA A 341 -11.25 14.77 -14.90
CA ALA A 341 -10.49 15.26 -13.75
C ALA A 341 -9.54 16.42 -14.09
N LEU A 342 -9.06 16.52 -15.34
CA LEU A 342 -8.20 17.62 -15.80
C LEU A 342 -9.00 18.88 -16.15
N LEU A 343 -10.08 18.73 -16.93
CA LEU A 343 -10.75 19.85 -17.59
C LEU A 343 -11.94 20.42 -16.77
N ASN A 344 -12.56 19.62 -15.91
CA ASN A 344 -13.67 20.06 -15.10
C ASN A 344 -13.20 20.61 -13.74
N GLU A 345 -13.01 21.91 -13.68
CA GLU A 345 -12.52 22.59 -12.49
C GLU A 345 -13.47 22.46 -11.27
N ALA A 346 -14.78 22.46 -11.50
CA ALA A 346 -15.76 22.25 -10.44
C ALA A 346 -15.65 20.85 -9.86
N LEU A 347 -15.51 19.82 -10.71
CA LEU A 347 -15.28 18.44 -10.30
C LEU A 347 -13.97 18.31 -9.52
N ARG A 348 -12.88 18.92 -10.00
CA ARG A 348 -11.56 18.90 -9.29
C ARG A 348 -11.66 19.43 -7.87
N ARG A 349 -12.29 20.58 -7.70
CA ARG A 349 -12.52 21.17 -6.36
C ARG A 349 -13.34 20.24 -5.47
N GLU A 350 -14.40 19.66 -6.02
CA GLU A 350 -15.24 18.73 -5.28
C GLU A 350 -14.52 17.44 -4.91
N LEU A 351 -13.74 16.83 -5.83
CA LEU A 351 -12.93 15.64 -5.55
C LEU A 351 -11.89 15.90 -4.46
N THR A 352 -11.22 17.06 -4.49
CA THR A 352 -10.27 17.46 -3.44
C THR A 352 -10.97 17.60 -2.08
N ARG A 353 -12.12 18.29 -2.02
CA ARG A 353 -12.90 18.45 -0.80
C ARG A 353 -13.32 17.08 -0.22
N ARG A 354 -13.92 16.22 -1.07
CA ARG A 354 -14.33 14.88 -0.68
C ARG A 354 -13.13 14.01 -0.30
N GLY A 355 -11.98 14.21 -0.92
CA GLY A 355 -10.73 13.50 -0.58
C GLY A 355 -10.34 13.73 0.88
N PHE A 356 -10.33 14.98 1.36
CA PHE A 356 -10.06 15.27 2.76
C PHE A 356 -11.14 14.71 3.71
N GLU A 357 -12.40 14.65 3.31
CA GLU A 357 -13.46 14.01 4.11
C GLU A 357 -13.28 12.50 4.16
N GLN A 358 -12.95 11.87 3.04
CA GLN A 358 -12.73 10.43 2.95
C GLN A 358 -11.56 9.98 3.83
N LEU A 359 -10.49 10.75 3.91
CA LEU A 359 -9.32 10.46 4.74
C LEU A 359 -9.66 10.32 6.23
N ARG A 360 -10.67 11.01 6.74
CA ARG A 360 -11.11 10.91 8.15
C ARG A 360 -11.61 9.51 8.54
N ARG A 361 -11.92 8.67 7.56
CA ARG A 361 -12.32 7.27 7.79
C ARG A 361 -11.14 6.36 8.15
N PHE A 362 -9.91 6.79 7.85
CA PHE A 362 -8.70 5.99 7.97
C PHE A 362 -7.73 6.64 8.95
N SER A 363 -7.38 5.90 10.01
CA SER A 363 -6.48 6.39 11.04
C SER A 363 -5.69 5.23 11.61
N TRP A 364 -4.37 5.38 11.69
CA TRP A 364 -3.51 4.39 12.32
C TRP A 364 -3.84 4.18 13.79
N GLU A 365 -4.30 5.21 14.50
CA GLU A 365 -4.76 5.06 15.87
C GLU A 365 -5.98 4.12 15.96
N ARG A 366 -6.95 4.27 15.07
CA ARG A 366 -8.10 3.36 14.97
C ARG A 366 -7.66 1.95 14.60
N THR A 367 -6.81 1.82 13.57
CA THR A 367 -6.22 0.54 13.16
C THR A 367 -5.55 -0.17 14.33
N ALA A 368 -4.70 0.56 15.09
CA ALA A 368 -4.01 0.01 16.25
C ALA A 368 -4.96 -0.43 17.37
N ARG A 369 -6.01 0.35 17.67
CA ARG A 369 -7.03 -0.03 18.66
C ARG A 369 -7.77 -1.29 18.25
N GLU A 370 -8.19 -1.40 16.99
CA GLU A 370 -8.88 -2.59 16.47
C GLU A 370 -7.96 -3.82 16.46
N VAL A 371 -6.67 -3.66 16.13
CA VAL A 371 -5.66 -4.74 16.21
C VAL A 371 -5.42 -5.16 17.65
N LEU A 372 -5.31 -4.22 18.58
CA LEU A 372 -5.14 -4.48 20.01
C LEU A 372 -6.34 -5.24 20.60
N GLU A 373 -7.55 -4.89 20.17
CA GLU A 373 -8.77 -5.64 20.55
C GLU A 373 -8.67 -7.11 20.10
N VAL A 374 -8.25 -7.36 18.87
CA VAL A 374 -8.02 -8.73 18.38
C VAL A 374 -6.96 -9.47 19.21
N TYR A 375 -5.87 -8.78 19.58
CA TYR A 375 -4.85 -9.40 20.43
C TYR A 375 -5.43 -9.83 21.78
N ARG A 376 -6.20 -8.96 22.44
CA ARG A 376 -6.86 -9.25 23.72
C ARG A 376 -7.79 -10.45 23.60
N GLU A 377 -8.66 -10.48 22.58
CA GLU A 377 -9.58 -11.58 22.35
C GLU A 377 -8.86 -12.93 22.11
N VAL A 378 -7.73 -12.91 21.36
CA VAL A 378 -6.96 -14.13 21.07
C VAL A 378 -6.26 -14.64 22.32
N VAL A 379 -5.62 -13.75 23.09
CA VAL A 379 -4.92 -14.12 24.33
C VAL A 379 -5.91 -14.66 25.37
N GLU A 380 -7.06 -14.02 25.56
CA GLU A 380 -8.10 -14.50 26.48
C GLU A 380 -8.62 -15.87 26.07
N ARG A 381 -8.92 -16.08 24.78
CA ARG A 381 -9.35 -17.38 24.26
C ARG A 381 -8.28 -18.47 24.45
N SER A 382 -7.02 -18.12 24.33
CA SER A 382 -5.90 -19.07 24.53
C SER A 382 -5.76 -19.45 26.01
N ARG A 383 -5.82 -18.48 26.92
CA ARG A 383 -5.73 -18.72 28.38
C ARG A 383 -6.90 -19.54 28.95
N ARG A 384 -8.10 -19.48 28.34
CA ARG A 384 -9.25 -20.30 28.73
C ARG A 384 -9.16 -21.76 28.26
N ARG A 385 -8.29 -22.06 27.32
CA ARG A 385 -8.13 -23.41 26.73
C ARG A 385 -6.93 -24.19 27.25
N GLY A 386 -5.96 -23.52 27.85
CA GLY A 386 -4.83 -24.14 28.56
C GLY A 386 -5.10 -24.28 30.05
#